data_334e3e23d68a0fe1b11901aab609d02d
#
_entry.id   334e3e23d68a0fe1b11901aab609d02d
#
_cell.length_a   1.000
_cell.length_b   1.000
_cell.length_c   1.000
_cell.angle_alpha   90.00
_cell.angle_beta   90.00
_cell.angle_gamma   90.00
#
_symmetry.space_group_name_H-M   'P 1'
#
loop_
_entity.id
_entity.type
_entity.pdbx_description
1 polymer ?
#
loop_
_entity_poly.entity_id
_entity_poly.type
_entity_poly.pdbx_seq_one_letter_code
_entity_poly.pdbx_strand_id
1 'polypeptide(L)'
;MLLKSNVHPPVCNTGGDCPTRKVECGIDYLRGTVPIRHSMNVRILISKCFDLDLNLVKDRNGQPLGTGFYKLRFTSEHGINVMALNRSIDDSSVDQHCLIDIPGKSLARIDTQAQADFFLELAFLEFNCTRIDIKADDYSKTITPQLAMIASQDGNKTGFRRFSYQQDDRGAGTFYAGLRGRNGGGKFVRIYDKWLQSDGEIDAVRIELEASSAKAVDIFCSLTTLEISHWPDFIRGVFDAALSFKDRTQQKKACRAKMLSWWSWFVDGSVVFSFSRIVKQSVFEKTRNWIKNQVVASLAMLVCGESGDFFLRDSKQMWSTIYPLIIEGLDHMGERHQNLVRQYWRDNDMLDSFYPSLAR
;
A
#
# COMPACT_ATOMS: atom_id res chain seq x y z
N MET A 1 34.73 18.38 18.75
CA MET A 1 35.70 17.31 18.50
C MET A 1 34.94 16.12 17.94
N LEU A 2 34.86 16.02 16.60
CA LEU A 2 34.06 15.01 15.91
C LEU A 2 34.90 13.72 15.87
N LEU A 3 34.42 12.70 16.58
CA LEU A 3 34.95 11.33 16.49
C LEU A 3 34.60 10.79 15.10
N LYS A 4 35.58 10.80 14.20
CA LYS A 4 35.50 10.00 12.96
C LYS A 4 35.64 8.52 13.38
N SER A 5 34.51 7.84 13.57
CA SER A 5 34.49 6.39 13.64
C SER A 5 34.79 5.85 12.25
N ASN A 6 35.93 5.23 12.07
CA ASN A 6 36.30 4.45 10.89
C ASN A 6 35.45 3.15 10.86
N VAL A 7 34.20 3.26 10.48
CA VAL A 7 33.41 2.08 10.12
C VAL A 7 33.58 1.94 8.61
N HIS A 8 34.63 1.23 8.21
CA HIS A 8 34.75 0.78 6.82
C HIS A 8 33.79 -0.41 6.64
N PRO A 9 32.89 -0.39 5.64
CA PRO A 9 32.18 -1.59 5.23
C PRO A 9 33.22 -2.64 4.78
N PRO A 10 32.96 -3.93 4.93
CA PRO A 10 33.86 -4.97 4.43
C PRO A 10 34.05 -4.75 2.93
N VAL A 11 35.29 -4.46 2.56
CA VAL A 11 35.70 -4.26 1.16
C VAL A 11 35.90 -5.64 0.55
N CYS A 12 34.98 -6.11 -0.28
CA CYS A 12 35.25 -7.19 -1.21
C CYS A 12 36.18 -6.67 -2.31
N ASN A 13 37.47 -6.74 -2.06
CA ASN A 13 38.47 -6.59 -3.09
C ASN A 13 39.01 -7.98 -3.43
N THR A 14 38.73 -8.43 -4.65
CA THR A 14 39.45 -9.46 -5.42
C THR A 14 39.76 -10.75 -4.68
N GLY A 15 38.96 -11.81 -4.91
CA GLY A 15 39.38 -13.22 -4.74
C GLY A 15 39.28 -13.82 -3.32
N GLY A 16 38.67 -13.12 -2.37
CA GLY A 16 38.27 -13.71 -1.10
C GLY A 16 36.79 -14.10 -1.16
N ASP A 17 36.44 -15.22 -0.51
CA ASP A 17 35.04 -15.68 -0.39
C ASP A 17 34.13 -14.52 0.06
N CYS A 18 33.28 -14.05 -0.84
CA CYS A 18 32.21 -13.12 -0.49
C CYS A 18 31.37 -13.84 0.59
N PRO A 19 31.18 -13.27 1.79
CA PRO A 19 30.39 -13.95 2.80
C PRO A 19 29.05 -14.33 2.19
N THR A 20 28.70 -15.62 2.27
CA THR A 20 27.43 -16.13 1.74
C THR A 20 26.33 -15.25 2.27
N ARG A 21 25.62 -14.57 1.36
CA ARG A 21 24.52 -13.66 1.72
C ARG A 21 23.47 -14.44 2.51
N LYS A 22 23.32 -14.10 3.79
CA LYS A 22 22.32 -14.68 4.66
C LYS A 22 21.22 -13.65 4.91
N VAL A 23 20.33 -13.52 3.94
CA VAL A 23 19.16 -12.64 3.99
C VAL A 23 17.90 -13.48 3.86
N GLU A 24 17.01 -13.37 4.83
CA GLU A 24 15.72 -14.03 4.83
C GLU A 24 14.60 -13.01 4.56
N CYS A 25 13.82 -13.25 3.51
CA CYS A 25 12.74 -12.36 3.09
C CYS A 25 11.37 -12.99 3.38
N GLY A 26 10.38 -12.16 3.70
CA GLY A 26 9.04 -12.63 3.97
C GLY A 26 8.02 -11.51 4.12
N ILE A 27 6.81 -11.90 4.52
CA ILE A 27 5.67 -11.00 4.74
C ILE A 27 5.50 -10.80 6.25
N ASP A 28 5.38 -9.54 6.66
CA ASP A 28 5.27 -9.16 8.09
C ASP A 28 3.89 -8.65 8.48
N TYR A 29 3.02 -8.37 7.52
CA TYR A 29 1.66 -7.93 7.77
C TYR A 29 0.82 -7.97 6.50
N LEU A 30 -0.46 -8.31 6.63
CA LEU A 30 -1.43 -8.25 5.53
C LEU A 30 -2.75 -7.66 6.02
N ARG A 31 -3.26 -6.65 5.30
CA ARG A 31 -4.58 -6.07 5.49
C ARG A 31 -5.26 -5.81 4.16
N GLY A 32 -6.54 -6.12 4.11
CA GLY A 32 -7.34 -5.83 2.93
C GLY A 32 -8.81 -6.08 3.19
N THR A 33 -9.59 -5.97 2.13
CA THR A 33 -11.04 -6.16 2.19
C THR A 33 -11.49 -7.22 1.19
N VAL A 34 -12.53 -7.97 1.56
CA VAL A 34 -13.28 -8.82 0.65
C VAL A 34 -14.75 -8.39 0.63
N PRO A 35 -15.49 -8.61 -0.46
CA PRO A 35 -16.94 -8.43 -0.47
C PRO A 35 -17.62 -9.18 0.68
N ILE A 36 -18.67 -8.60 1.27
CA ILE A 36 -19.35 -9.18 2.44
C ILE A 36 -19.87 -10.60 2.19
N ARG A 37 -20.27 -10.91 0.94
CA ARG A 37 -20.72 -12.25 0.52
C ARG A 37 -19.68 -13.35 0.76
N HIS A 38 -18.39 -12.99 0.85
CA HIS A 38 -17.29 -13.92 1.12
C HIS A 38 -16.87 -13.99 2.59
N SER A 39 -17.59 -13.32 3.50
CA SER A 39 -17.21 -13.23 4.92
C SER A 39 -17.11 -14.59 5.61
N MET A 40 -18.01 -15.53 5.29
CA MET A 40 -17.95 -16.88 5.82
C MET A 40 -16.77 -17.65 5.21
N ASN A 41 -16.60 -17.58 3.90
CA ASN A 41 -15.53 -18.29 3.18
C ASN A 41 -14.15 -17.87 3.69
N VAL A 42 -13.93 -16.57 3.90
CA VAL A 42 -12.65 -16.06 4.41
C VAL A 42 -12.39 -16.48 5.85
N ARG A 43 -13.43 -16.56 6.70
CA ARG A 43 -13.28 -17.07 8.07
C ARG A 43 -12.90 -18.54 8.09
N ILE A 44 -13.58 -19.37 7.26
CA ILE A 44 -13.24 -20.79 7.10
C ILE A 44 -11.82 -20.95 6.57
N LEU A 45 -11.44 -20.18 5.55
CA LEU A 45 -10.09 -20.19 4.99
C LEU A 45 -9.04 -19.88 6.05
N ILE A 46 -9.23 -18.82 6.83
CA ILE A 46 -8.32 -18.43 7.91
C ILE A 46 -8.23 -19.52 8.96
N SER A 47 -9.38 -20.04 9.44
CA SER A 47 -9.38 -21.10 10.45
C SER A 47 -8.63 -22.34 9.98
N LYS A 48 -8.83 -22.74 8.72
CA LYS A 48 -8.17 -23.91 8.13
C LYS A 48 -6.66 -23.69 7.93
N CYS A 49 -6.26 -22.53 7.37
CA CYS A 49 -4.85 -22.28 7.03
C CYS A 49 -3.97 -22.06 8.27
N PHE A 50 -4.52 -21.46 9.31
CA PHE A 50 -3.77 -21.13 10.52
C PHE A 50 -4.03 -22.07 11.69
N ASP A 51 -4.89 -23.09 11.50
CA ASP A 51 -5.31 -24.06 12.54
C ASP A 51 -5.77 -23.34 13.82
N LEU A 52 -6.77 -22.46 13.69
CA LEU A 52 -7.27 -21.65 14.79
C LEU A 52 -8.76 -21.33 14.65
N ASP A 53 -9.36 -20.95 15.77
CA ASP A 53 -10.73 -20.45 15.81
C ASP A 53 -10.80 -18.92 15.75
N LEU A 54 -11.77 -18.43 14.98
CA LEU A 54 -12.16 -17.03 14.94
C LEU A 54 -13.43 -16.81 15.79
N ASN A 55 -13.26 -16.23 16.96
CA ASN A 55 -14.33 -16.02 17.91
C ASN A 55 -14.95 -14.63 17.78
N LEU A 56 -16.29 -14.58 17.78
CA LEU A 56 -17.01 -13.30 17.79
C LEU A 56 -16.75 -12.59 19.13
N VAL A 57 -16.24 -11.37 19.03
CA VAL A 57 -16.02 -10.52 20.20
C VAL A 57 -17.37 -9.98 20.68
N LYS A 58 -17.65 -10.16 21.97
CA LYS A 58 -18.90 -9.70 22.63
C LYS A 58 -18.58 -8.76 23.78
N ASP A 59 -19.49 -7.84 24.04
CA ASP A 59 -19.45 -6.98 25.23
C ASP A 59 -19.90 -7.74 26.49
N ARG A 60 -19.95 -7.03 27.64
CA ARG A 60 -20.38 -7.60 28.93
C ARG A 60 -21.82 -8.09 28.92
N ASN A 61 -22.65 -7.60 28.00
CA ASN A 61 -24.07 -7.98 27.85
C ASN A 61 -24.26 -9.07 26.76
N GLY A 62 -23.18 -9.65 26.24
CA GLY A 62 -23.22 -10.67 25.21
C GLY A 62 -23.51 -10.13 23.80
N GLN A 63 -23.56 -8.81 23.59
CA GLN A 63 -23.79 -8.20 22.28
C GLN A 63 -22.51 -8.13 21.48
N PRO A 64 -22.58 -8.30 20.14
CA PRO A 64 -21.40 -8.15 19.28
C PRO A 64 -20.70 -6.83 19.49
N LEU A 65 -19.39 -6.88 19.72
CA LEU A 65 -18.52 -5.72 19.93
C LEU A 65 -17.56 -5.55 18.76
N GLY A 66 -17.69 -4.45 18.05
CA GLY A 66 -16.78 -4.05 17.00
C GLY A 66 -15.60 -3.21 17.50
N THR A 67 -14.90 -2.58 16.59
CA THR A 67 -13.83 -1.62 16.88
C THR A 67 -13.86 -0.47 15.88
N GLY A 68 -13.78 0.76 16.35
CA GLY A 68 -13.89 1.95 15.51
C GLY A 68 -15.21 1.98 14.70
N PHE A 69 -15.11 1.99 13.39
CA PHE A 69 -16.28 2.00 12.49
C PHE A 69 -16.95 0.63 12.33
N TYR A 70 -16.24 -0.46 12.65
CA TYR A 70 -16.74 -1.82 12.49
C TYR A 70 -17.64 -2.20 13.66
N LYS A 71 -18.78 -2.84 13.36
CA LYS A 71 -19.79 -3.26 14.35
C LYS A 71 -19.66 -4.72 14.74
N LEU A 72 -19.06 -5.54 13.86
CA LEU A 72 -18.73 -6.94 14.14
C LEU A 72 -17.21 -7.13 14.06
N ARG A 73 -16.67 -7.91 14.98
CA ARG A 73 -15.29 -8.35 14.96
C ARG A 73 -15.18 -9.81 15.38
N PHE A 74 -14.60 -10.62 14.51
CA PHE A 74 -14.12 -11.95 14.84
C PHE A 74 -12.61 -11.87 15.02
N THR A 75 -12.10 -12.44 16.08
CA THR A 75 -10.67 -12.42 16.40
C THR A 75 -10.17 -13.79 16.81
N SER A 76 -8.89 -14.09 16.49
CA SER A 76 -8.17 -15.24 16.99
C SER A 76 -7.29 -14.87 18.19
N GLU A 77 -6.82 -15.88 18.92
CA GLU A 77 -5.82 -15.71 19.99
C GLU A 77 -4.51 -15.09 19.50
N HIS A 78 -4.16 -15.29 18.22
CA HIS A 78 -2.95 -14.73 17.61
C HIS A 78 -3.15 -13.35 16.98
N GLY A 79 -4.36 -12.76 17.12
CA GLY A 79 -4.66 -11.38 16.72
C GLY A 79 -5.04 -11.22 15.25
N ILE A 80 -5.39 -12.30 14.53
CA ILE A 80 -6.07 -12.18 13.24
C ILE A 80 -7.46 -11.63 13.49
N ASN A 81 -7.88 -10.64 12.68
CA ASN A 81 -9.22 -10.06 12.79
C ASN A 81 -9.95 -10.11 11.46
N VAL A 82 -11.24 -10.43 11.52
CA VAL A 82 -12.20 -10.24 10.43
C VAL A 82 -13.31 -9.33 10.95
N MET A 83 -13.52 -8.18 10.30
CA MET A 83 -14.39 -7.12 10.79
C MET A 83 -15.39 -6.68 9.72
N ALA A 84 -16.64 -6.43 10.14
CA ALA A 84 -17.70 -5.93 9.26
C ALA A 84 -18.33 -4.64 9.78
N LEU A 85 -18.82 -3.80 8.86
CA LEU A 85 -19.42 -2.50 9.19
C LEU A 85 -20.78 -2.65 9.88
N ASN A 86 -21.59 -3.63 9.48
CA ASN A 86 -22.92 -3.87 10.02
C ASN A 86 -22.94 -5.01 11.03
N ARG A 87 -23.93 -4.97 11.93
CA ARG A 87 -24.19 -6.01 12.93
C ARG A 87 -24.77 -7.30 12.31
N SER A 88 -25.37 -7.21 11.13
CA SER A 88 -25.84 -8.37 10.36
C SER A 88 -24.96 -8.57 9.13
N ILE A 89 -24.41 -9.76 8.97
CA ILE A 89 -23.62 -10.17 7.80
C ILE A 89 -24.55 -10.49 6.62
N ASP A 90 -25.84 -10.69 6.89
CA ASP A 90 -26.84 -11.11 5.91
C ASP A 90 -27.52 -9.95 5.20
N ASP A 91 -27.20 -8.70 5.55
CA ASP A 91 -27.73 -7.52 4.89
C ASP A 91 -27.02 -7.28 3.55
N SER A 92 -27.55 -7.95 2.51
CA SER A 92 -27.02 -7.93 1.15
C SER A 92 -27.31 -6.62 0.38
N SER A 93 -27.93 -5.64 1.03
CA SER A 93 -28.49 -4.45 0.35
C SER A 93 -27.50 -3.34 0.04
N VAL A 94 -26.21 -3.46 0.46
CA VAL A 94 -25.17 -2.45 0.24
C VAL A 94 -23.87 -3.12 -0.19
N ASP A 95 -23.08 -2.49 -1.05
CA ASP A 95 -21.70 -2.84 -1.41
C ASP A 95 -20.78 -2.83 -0.16
N GLN A 96 -20.96 -3.80 0.71
CA GLN A 96 -20.26 -3.90 1.97
C GLN A 96 -19.06 -4.84 1.84
N HIS A 97 -18.03 -4.52 2.62
CA HIS A 97 -16.81 -5.28 2.66
C HIS A 97 -16.49 -5.70 4.10
N CYS A 98 -15.93 -6.89 4.24
CA CYS A 98 -15.24 -7.30 5.46
C CYS A 98 -13.78 -6.86 5.38
N LEU A 99 -13.27 -6.25 6.44
CA LEU A 99 -11.84 -6.00 6.61
C LEU A 99 -11.18 -7.24 7.22
N ILE A 100 -10.07 -7.63 6.65
CA ILE A 100 -9.19 -8.69 7.14
C ILE A 100 -7.88 -8.04 7.60
N ASP A 101 -7.41 -8.45 8.77
CA ASP A 101 -6.20 -7.90 9.40
C ASP A 101 -5.38 -9.06 9.98
N ILE A 102 -4.21 -9.34 9.40
CA ILE A 102 -3.34 -10.46 9.73
C ILE A 102 -1.96 -9.95 10.13
N PRO A 103 -1.60 -10.01 11.41
CA PRO A 103 -0.29 -9.58 11.88
C PRO A 103 0.82 -10.58 11.53
N GLY A 104 2.05 -10.10 11.43
CA GLY A 104 3.21 -10.90 11.06
C GLY A 104 3.45 -12.10 11.96
N LYS A 105 3.18 -11.98 13.26
CA LYS A 105 3.27 -13.10 14.20
C LYS A 105 2.34 -14.28 13.83
N SER A 106 1.20 -13.98 13.19
CA SER A 106 0.30 -15.02 12.70
C SER A 106 0.80 -15.59 11.37
N LEU A 107 1.24 -14.73 10.43
CA LEU A 107 1.82 -15.18 9.17
C LEU A 107 3.05 -16.08 9.37
N ALA A 108 3.87 -15.80 10.38
CA ALA A 108 5.05 -16.59 10.73
C ALA A 108 4.73 -18.02 11.25
N ARG A 109 3.46 -18.34 11.55
CA ARG A 109 3.05 -19.67 12.01
C ARG A 109 2.85 -20.65 10.86
N ILE A 110 2.70 -20.19 9.66
CA ILE A 110 2.55 -21.01 8.47
C ILE A 110 3.77 -20.83 7.57
N ASP A 111 4.19 -21.90 6.93
CA ASP A 111 5.34 -21.85 6.03
C ASP A 111 5.06 -21.03 4.77
N THR A 112 6.08 -20.77 3.98
CA THR A 112 5.96 -19.92 2.80
C THR A 112 5.03 -20.49 1.74
N GLN A 113 4.96 -21.84 1.61
CA GLN A 113 4.03 -22.49 0.68
C GLN A 113 2.58 -22.24 1.12
N ALA A 114 2.28 -22.47 2.39
CA ALA A 114 0.95 -22.22 2.95
C ALA A 114 0.56 -20.74 2.87
N GLN A 115 1.53 -19.80 3.00
CA GLN A 115 1.27 -18.36 2.76
C GLN A 115 0.91 -18.10 1.30
N ALA A 116 1.60 -18.70 0.34
CA ALA A 116 1.32 -18.51 -1.07
C ALA A 116 -0.06 -19.07 -1.45
N ASP A 117 -0.38 -20.27 -0.99
CA ASP A 117 -1.69 -20.90 -1.21
C ASP A 117 -2.81 -20.04 -0.59
N PHE A 118 -2.59 -19.53 0.63
CA PHE A 118 -3.52 -18.64 1.30
C PHE A 118 -3.74 -17.33 0.52
N PHE A 119 -2.68 -16.73 -0.04
CA PHE A 119 -2.78 -15.50 -0.83
C PHE A 119 -3.53 -15.75 -2.14
N LEU A 120 -3.31 -16.88 -2.78
CA LEU A 120 -4.03 -17.27 -3.98
C LEU A 120 -5.53 -17.46 -3.70
N GLU A 121 -5.88 -18.15 -2.62
CA GLU A 121 -7.28 -18.32 -2.20
C GLU A 121 -7.94 -16.98 -1.85
N LEU A 122 -7.23 -16.08 -1.18
CA LEU A 122 -7.71 -14.71 -0.95
C LEU A 122 -7.98 -13.96 -2.26
N ALA A 123 -7.12 -14.12 -3.27
CA ALA A 123 -7.32 -13.49 -4.57
C ALA A 123 -8.61 -14.00 -5.25
N PHE A 124 -8.93 -15.29 -5.15
CA PHE A 124 -10.21 -15.85 -5.62
C PHE A 124 -11.43 -15.32 -4.86
N LEU A 125 -11.26 -14.89 -3.61
CA LEU A 125 -12.30 -14.22 -2.83
C LEU A 125 -12.38 -12.70 -3.09
N GLU A 126 -11.80 -12.22 -4.19
CA GLU A 126 -11.78 -10.80 -4.58
C GLU A 126 -11.13 -9.89 -3.52
N PHE A 127 -10.07 -10.39 -2.88
CA PHE A 127 -9.35 -9.62 -1.87
C PHE A 127 -8.67 -8.39 -2.47
N ASN A 128 -9.04 -7.23 -1.94
CA ASN A 128 -8.39 -5.96 -2.25
C ASN A 128 -7.37 -5.64 -1.15
N CYS A 129 -6.09 -5.83 -1.45
CA CYS A 129 -5.00 -5.55 -0.52
C CYS A 129 -4.86 -4.06 -0.27
N THR A 130 -5.13 -3.60 0.95
CA THR A 130 -5.02 -2.18 1.33
C THR A 130 -3.71 -1.85 2.01
N ARG A 131 -3.05 -2.86 2.61
CA ARG A 131 -1.71 -2.76 3.19
C ARG A 131 -1.03 -4.13 3.18
N ILE A 132 0.24 -4.13 2.82
CA ILE A 132 1.15 -5.26 3.00
C ILE A 132 2.49 -4.75 3.52
N ASP A 133 3.02 -5.41 4.56
CA ASP A 133 4.35 -5.14 5.04
C ASP A 133 5.24 -6.32 4.66
N ILE A 134 6.31 -6.04 3.94
CA ILE A 134 7.33 -7.01 3.60
C ILE A 134 8.59 -6.78 4.44
N LYS A 135 9.31 -7.85 4.73
CA LYS A 135 10.54 -7.79 5.54
C LYS A 135 11.70 -8.48 4.85
N ALA A 136 12.90 -8.05 5.21
CA ALA A 136 14.16 -8.75 4.96
C ALA A 136 15.03 -8.70 6.22
N ASP A 137 15.42 -9.86 6.72
CA ASP A 137 16.30 -10.03 7.87
C ASP A 137 17.71 -10.31 7.38
N ASP A 138 18.61 -9.34 7.53
CA ASP A 138 20.03 -9.44 7.19
C ASP A 138 20.82 -9.96 8.40
N TYR A 139 21.06 -11.26 8.44
CA TYR A 139 21.87 -11.91 9.48
C TYR A 139 23.37 -11.62 9.33
N SER A 140 23.82 -11.15 8.17
CA SER A 140 25.20 -10.73 7.96
C SER A 140 25.47 -9.33 8.49
N LYS A 141 24.42 -8.58 8.86
CA LYS A 141 24.46 -7.19 9.33
C LYS A 141 25.28 -6.26 8.43
N THR A 142 25.25 -6.55 7.12
CA THR A 142 25.92 -5.73 6.09
C THR A 142 25.21 -4.40 5.93
N ILE A 143 23.88 -4.40 6.10
CA ILE A 143 23.06 -3.19 6.16
C ILE A 143 22.94 -2.79 7.63
N THR A 144 23.17 -1.51 7.92
CA THR A 144 22.92 -0.97 9.26
C THR A 144 22.08 0.31 9.19
N PRO A 145 21.29 0.62 10.23
CA PRO A 145 20.56 1.89 10.30
C PRO A 145 21.48 3.11 10.17
N GLN A 146 22.70 3.02 10.70
CA GLN A 146 23.72 4.07 10.64
C GLN A 146 24.22 4.30 9.22
N LEU A 147 24.49 3.23 8.45
CA LEU A 147 24.88 3.34 7.03
C LEU A 147 23.78 4.02 6.22
N ALA A 148 22.52 3.65 6.44
CA ALA A 148 21.37 4.24 5.77
C ALA A 148 21.20 5.73 6.12
N MET A 149 21.44 6.10 7.40
CA MET A 149 21.43 7.49 7.86
C MET A 149 22.53 8.29 7.16
N ILE A 150 23.79 7.86 7.23
CA ILE A 150 24.95 8.55 6.65
C ILE A 150 24.74 8.74 5.14
N ALA A 151 24.41 7.66 4.42
CA ALA A 151 24.13 7.74 2.98
C ALA A 151 22.99 8.71 2.65
N SER A 152 21.98 8.83 3.53
CA SER A 152 20.87 9.75 3.33
C SER A 152 21.26 11.21 3.58
N GLN A 153 22.11 11.47 4.57
CA GLN A 153 22.67 12.80 4.85
C GLN A 153 23.57 13.29 3.69
N ASP A 154 24.36 12.38 3.12
CA ASP A 154 25.22 12.65 1.96
C ASP A 154 24.46 12.80 0.65
N GLY A 155 23.11 12.68 0.66
CA GLY A 155 22.29 12.80 -0.53
C GLY A 155 22.30 11.55 -1.45
N ASN A 156 22.87 10.46 -0.99
CA ASN A 156 23.03 9.19 -1.72
C ASN A 156 21.77 8.30 -1.70
N LYS A 157 20.69 8.78 -1.12
CA LYS A 157 19.40 8.12 -1.05
C LYS A 157 18.47 8.51 -2.21
N THR A 158 17.71 7.54 -2.72
CA THR A 158 16.61 7.75 -3.69
C THR A 158 15.29 7.16 -3.17
N GLY A 159 14.17 7.48 -3.80
CA GLY A 159 12.85 6.91 -3.48
C GLY A 159 12.04 7.68 -2.44
N PHE A 160 12.67 8.37 -1.51
CA PHE A 160 12.01 9.15 -0.46
C PHE A 160 12.65 10.53 -0.30
N ARG A 161 11.83 11.56 -0.05
CA ARG A 161 12.32 12.93 0.25
C ARG A 161 12.73 13.06 1.72
N ARG A 162 11.93 12.49 2.64
CA ARG A 162 12.12 12.61 4.08
C ARG A 162 12.70 11.33 4.64
N PHE A 163 13.57 11.49 5.62
CA PHE A 163 14.08 10.42 6.47
C PHE A 163 14.28 10.96 7.89
N SER A 164 14.33 10.06 8.85
CA SER A 164 14.72 10.35 10.22
C SER A 164 15.52 9.17 10.78
N TYR A 165 16.31 9.44 11.81
CA TYR A 165 17.05 8.44 12.56
C TYR A 165 16.74 8.66 14.03
N GLN A 166 16.38 7.60 14.73
CA GLN A 166 16.14 7.61 16.16
C GLN A 166 17.09 6.61 16.79
N GLN A 167 17.69 6.97 17.89
CA GLN A 167 18.56 6.11 18.66
C GLN A 167 18.10 6.11 20.11
N ASP A 168 18.03 4.92 20.73
CA ASP A 168 17.72 4.78 22.13
C ASP A 168 18.95 4.98 23.00
N ASP A 169 18.79 4.91 24.31
CA ASP A 169 19.83 5.04 25.33
C ASP A 169 20.85 3.87 25.31
N ARG A 170 20.49 2.73 24.69
CA ARG A 170 21.36 1.58 24.52
C ARG A 170 22.18 1.63 23.23
N GLY A 171 22.01 2.69 22.44
CA GLY A 171 22.70 2.85 21.17
C GLY A 171 22.03 2.17 19.98
N ALA A 172 20.87 1.52 20.18
CA ALA A 172 20.09 0.94 19.09
C ALA A 172 19.51 2.04 18.22
N GLY A 173 19.84 1.99 16.92
CA GLY A 173 19.34 2.94 15.95
C GLY A 173 18.22 2.38 15.10
N THR A 174 17.25 3.22 14.78
CA THR A 174 16.23 2.94 13.76
C THR A 174 16.24 4.05 12.73
N PHE A 175 16.48 3.67 11.48
CA PHE A 175 16.36 4.56 10.33
C PHE A 175 14.94 4.44 9.75
N TYR A 176 14.34 5.59 9.45
CA TYR A 176 13.03 5.69 8.83
C TYR A 176 13.13 6.46 7.52
N ALA A 177 12.45 5.98 6.46
CA ALA A 177 12.29 6.71 5.22
C ALA A 177 10.83 6.79 4.82
N GLY A 178 10.35 8.00 4.52
CA GLY A 178 8.95 8.29 4.18
C GLY A 178 8.14 8.83 5.35
N LEU A 179 6.84 8.88 5.15
CA LEU A 179 5.83 9.26 6.14
C LEU A 179 4.69 8.23 6.12
N ARG A 180 4.17 7.90 7.27
CA ARG A 180 2.95 7.09 7.39
C ARG A 180 1.71 7.92 7.06
N GLY A 181 0.62 7.21 6.68
CA GLY A 181 -0.69 7.80 6.47
C GLY A 181 -0.86 8.45 5.10
N ARG A 182 -1.94 9.24 4.95
CA ARG A 182 -2.39 9.82 3.66
C ARG A 182 -1.32 10.64 2.93
N ASN A 183 -0.41 11.26 3.65
CA ASN A 183 0.65 12.10 3.07
C ASN A 183 1.92 11.31 2.73
N GLY A 184 1.99 10.02 3.06
CA GLY A 184 3.19 9.19 2.92
C GLY A 184 3.42 8.60 1.54
N GLY A 185 2.51 8.84 0.58
CA GLY A 185 2.65 8.28 -0.78
C GLY A 185 2.58 6.76 -0.85
N GLY A 186 2.03 6.11 0.19
CA GLY A 186 1.78 4.66 0.25
C GLY A 186 3.03 3.80 0.45
N LYS A 187 4.14 4.39 0.91
CA LYS A 187 5.38 3.67 1.25
C LYS A 187 6.00 4.25 2.52
N PHE A 188 6.47 3.36 3.39
CA PHE A 188 7.25 3.73 4.56
C PHE A 188 8.26 2.63 4.86
N VAL A 189 9.55 2.96 4.96
CA VAL A 189 10.61 1.98 5.20
C VAL A 189 11.19 2.20 6.59
N ARG A 190 11.50 1.10 7.27
CA ARG A 190 12.27 1.04 8.51
C ARG A 190 13.48 0.14 8.33
N ILE A 191 14.61 0.54 8.89
CA ILE A 191 15.82 -0.31 9.04
C ILE A 191 16.22 -0.24 10.50
N TYR A 192 16.27 -1.38 11.17
CA TYR A 192 16.55 -1.42 12.62
C TYR A 192 17.20 -2.73 13.06
N ASP A 193 17.84 -2.68 14.22
CA ASP A 193 18.40 -3.86 14.87
C ASP A 193 17.27 -4.71 15.47
N LYS A 194 17.07 -5.90 14.91
CA LYS A 194 16.00 -6.80 15.33
C LYS A 194 16.30 -7.49 16.65
N TRP A 195 17.58 -7.68 17.01
CA TRP A 195 17.97 -8.26 18.27
C TRP A 195 17.36 -7.54 19.47
N LEU A 196 17.47 -6.22 19.47
CA LEU A 196 16.95 -5.40 20.56
C LEU A 196 15.43 -5.35 20.61
N GLN A 197 14.76 -5.44 19.45
CA GLN A 197 13.31 -5.44 19.39
C GLN A 197 12.69 -6.80 19.74
N SER A 198 13.42 -7.90 19.51
CA SER A 198 12.96 -9.27 19.77
C SER A 198 13.46 -9.81 21.11
N ASP A 199 13.96 -8.95 22.02
CA ASP A 199 14.53 -9.36 23.29
C ASP A 199 15.60 -10.47 23.17
N GLY A 200 16.39 -10.40 22.08
CA GLY A 200 17.49 -11.32 21.83
C GLY A 200 17.14 -12.59 21.02
N GLU A 201 15.93 -12.69 20.51
CA GLU A 201 15.52 -13.88 19.74
C GLU A 201 16.08 -13.92 18.31
N ILE A 202 16.20 -12.75 17.66
CA ILE A 202 16.59 -12.67 16.24
C ILE A 202 17.80 -11.75 16.09
N ASP A 203 18.98 -12.33 15.85
CA ASP A 203 20.23 -11.59 15.68
C ASP A 203 20.42 -11.14 14.21
N ALA A 204 19.64 -10.16 13.78
CA ALA A 204 19.67 -9.63 12.44
C ALA A 204 19.38 -8.13 12.41
N VAL A 205 19.73 -7.47 11.32
CA VAL A 205 19.18 -6.15 10.96
C VAL A 205 17.98 -6.38 10.07
N ARG A 206 16.83 -5.84 10.47
CA ARG A 206 15.60 -5.93 9.70
C ARG A 206 15.37 -4.69 8.87
N ILE A 207 15.01 -4.92 7.61
CA ILE A 207 14.47 -3.93 6.69
C ILE A 207 12.99 -4.24 6.52
N GLU A 208 12.13 -3.28 6.77
CA GLU A 208 10.69 -3.41 6.57
C GLU A 208 10.18 -2.34 5.61
N LEU A 209 9.31 -2.72 4.71
CA LEU A 209 8.54 -1.80 3.88
C LEU A 209 7.05 -1.98 4.19
N GLU A 210 6.43 -0.94 4.73
CA GLU A 210 4.99 -0.78 4.79
C GLU A 210 4.52 -0.21 3.45
N ALA A 211 3.77 -0.99 2.67
CA ALA A 211 3.14 -0.56 1.43
C ALA A 211 1.64 -0.46 1.61
N SER A 212 1.01 0.58 1.06
CA SER A 212 -0.43 0.79 1.15
C SER A 212 -1.04 1.26 -0.17
N SER A 213 -2.37 1.12 -0.29
CA SER A 213 -3.15 1.49 -1.48
C SER A 213 -2.66 0.75 -2.73
N ALA A 214 -2.55 1.40 -3.89
CA ALA A 214 -2.13 0.78 -5.14
C ALA A 214 -0.80 0.02 -5.04
N LYS A 215 0.13 0.45 -4.17
CA LYS A 215 1.42 -0.22 -3.99
C LYS A 215 1.30 -1.54 -3.24
N ALA A 216 0.36 -1.63 -2.31
CA ALA A 216 0.04 -2.90 -1.66
C ALA A 216 -0.58 -3.88 -2.64
N VAL A 217 -1.48 -3.41 -3.51
CA VAL A 217 -2.06 -4.21 -4.59
C VAL A 217 -0.98 -4.72 -5.55
N ASP A 218 -0.05 -3.85 -5.99
CA ASP A 218 1.05 -4.24 -6.89
C ASP A 218 1.88 -5.40 -6.29
N ILE A 219 2.24 -5.30 -5.00
CA ILE A 219 3.03 -6.34 -4.32
C ILE A 219 2.20 -7.62 -4.17
N PHE A 220 0.97 -7.52 -3.66
CA PHE A 220 0.10 -8.68 -3.43
C PHE A 220 -0.17 -9.45 -4.72
N CYS A 221 -0.58 -8.76 -5.81
CA CYS A 221 -0.82 -9.40 -7.11
C CYS A 221 0.44 -10.07 -7.68
N SER A 222 1.61 -9.47 -7.48
CA SER A 222 2.86 -10.09 -7.91
C SER A 222 3.17 -11.37 -7.13
N LEU A 223 3.00 -11.36 -5.80
CA LEU A 223 3.21 -12.54 -4.96
C LEU A 223 2.27 -13.69 -5.29
N THR A 224 1.01 -13.41 -5.68
CA THR A 224 0.05 -14.45 -6.08
C THR A 224 0.34 -15.08 -7.44
N THR A 225 1.20 -14.47 -8.26
CA THR A 225 1.55 -14.96 -9.61
C THR A 225 2.95 -15.54 -9.70
N LEU A 226 3.83 -15.25 -8.73
CA LEU A 226 5.20 -15.72 -8.71
C LEU A 226 5.33 -17.06 -8.00
N GLU A 227 6.20 -17.92 -8.52
CA GLU A 227 6.65 -19.10 -7.77
C GLU A 227 7.38 -18.67 -6.48
N ILE A 228 7.20 -19.43 -5.43
CA ILE A 228 7.71 -19.13 -4.08
C ILE A 228 9.23 -18.98 -4.07
N SER A 229 9.94 -19.79 -4.86
CA SER A 229 11.39 -19.72 -5.00
C SER A 229 11.88 -18.33 -5.43
N HIS A 230 11.05 -17.54 -6.09
CA HIS A 230 11.35 -16.17 -6.55
C HIS A 230 10.93 -15.07 -5.57
N TRP A 231 10.20 -15.42 -4.51
CA TRP A 231 9.75 -14.41 -3.53
C TRP A 231 10.90 -13.63 -2.89
N PRO A 232 12.01 -14.25 -2.45
CA PRO A 232 13.12 -13.49 -1.88
C PRO A 232 13.73 -12.47 -2.86
N ASP A 233 13.91 -12.86 -4.12
CA ASP A 233 14.47 -12.00 -5.16
C ASP A 233 13.51 -10.87 -5.52
N PHE A 234 12.22 -11.17 -5.60
CA PHE A 234 11.16 -10.20 -5.81
C PHE A 234 11.09 -9.18 -4.65
N ILE A 235 11.07 -9.65 -3.41
CA ILE A 235 11.00 -8.79 -2.21
C ILE A 235 12.20 -7.84 -2.17
N ARG A 236 13.42 -8.30 -2.43
CA ARG A 236 14.60 -7.42 -2.52
C ARG A 236 14.47 -6.40 -3.64
N GLY A 237 13.94 -6.78 -4.79
CA GLY A 237 13.64 -5.85 -5.89
C GLY A 237 12.61 -4.80 -5.53
N VAL A 238 11.58 -5.15 -4.75
CA VAL A 238 10.59 -4.19 -4.21
C VAL A 238 11.26 -3.21 -3.25
N PHE A 239 12.18 -3.65 -2.40
CA PHE A 239 12.96 -2.74 -1.54
C PHE A 239 13.76 -1.75 -2.37
N ASP A 240 14.49 -2.19 -3.41
CA ASP A 240 15.25 -1.28 -4.28
C ASP A 240 14.36 -0.28 -5.03
N ALA A 241 13.20 -0.73 -5.50
CA ALA A 241 12.20 0.16 -6.13
C ALA A 241 11.61 1.19 -5.14
N ALA A 242 11.50 0.83 -3.85
CA ALA A 242 10.99 1.73 -2.83
C ALA A 242 12.05 2.71 -2.33
N LEU A 243 13.24 2.20 -2.00
CA LEU A 243 14.38 2.93 -1.42
C LEU A 243 15.65 2.34 -2.03
N SER A 244 16.51 3.19 -2.61
CA SER A 244 17.79 2.75 -3.15
C SER A 244 18.90 3.71 -2.71
N PHE A 245 20.10 3.16 -2.47
CA PHE A 245 21.27 3.91 -2.08
C PHE A 245 22.32 3.89 -3.19
N LYS A 246 22.65 5.08 -3.72
CA LYS A 246 23.50 5.25 -4.90
C LYS A 246 24.53 6.33 -4.66
N ASP A 247 25.78 6.08 -5.06
CA ASP A 247 26.83 7.07 -5.01
C ASP A 247 26.56 8.22 -5.99
N ARG A 248 26.20 9.35 -5.45
CA ARG A 248 25.90 10.57 -6.23
C ARG A 248 27.01 11.59 -6.20
N THR A 249 28.15 11.28 -5.64
CA THR A 249 29.32 12.20 -5.57
C THR A 249 29.82 12.57 -6.95
N GLN A 250 29.91 11.60 -7.88
CA GLN A 250 30.38 11.77 -9.25
C GLN A 250 29.23 11.89 -10.26
N GLN A 251 27.99 11.57 -9.89
CA GLN A 251 26.87 11.49 -10.80
C GLN A 251 25.57 12.00 -10.19
N LYS A 252 25.18 13.22 -10.56
CA LYS A 252 23.96 13.89 -10.04
C LYS A 252 22.65 13.13 -10.39
N LYS A 253 22.60 12.49 -11.58
CA LYS A 253 21.42 11.73 -12.02
C LYS A 253 21.40 10.34 -11.37
N ALA A 254 20.44 10.10 -10.48
CA ALA A 254 20.31 8.84 -9.73
C ALA A 254 20.23 7.58 -10.62
N CYS A 255 19.63 7.67 -11.82
CA CYS A 255 19.55 6.53 -12.75
C CYS A 255 20.92 6.12 -13.32
N ARG A 256 21.93 6.99 -13.29
CA ARG A 256 23.29 6.73 -13.79
C ARG A 256 24.30 6.48 -12.67
N ALA A 257 23.94 6.81 -11.42
CA ALA A 257 24.80 6.64 -10.26
C ALA A 257 24.92 5.14 -9.92
N LYS A 258 26.14 4.71 -9.56
CA LYS A 258 26.38 3.34 -9.09
C LYS A 258 25.74 3.14 -7.72
N MET A 259 25.27 1.93 -7.44
CA MET A 259 24.81 1.57 -6.09
C MET A 259 25.98 1.60 -5.12
N LEU A 260 25.70 1.97 -3.87
CA LEU A 260 26.65 1.78 -2.78
C LEU A 260 26.89 0.28 -2.58
N SER A 261 28.11 -0.13 -2.27
CA SER A 261 28.53 -1.54 -2.24
C SER A 261 27.64 -2.41 -1.35
N TRP A 262 27.35 -1.94 -0.13
CA TRP A 262 26.50 -2.65 0.82
C TRP A 262 25.04 -2.80 0.34
N TRP A 263 24.50 -1.82 -0.41
CA TRP A 263 23.17 -1.92 -0.99
C TRP A 263 23.18 -2.79 -2.25
N SER A 264 24.22 -2.68 -3.08
CA SER A 264 24.41 -3.56 -4.24
C SER A 264 24.47 -5.03 -3.82
N TRP A 265 25.19 -5.34 -2.72
CA TRP A 265 25.24 -6.67 -2.15
C TRP A 265 23.84 -7.18 -1.73
N PHE A 266 23.02 -6.33 -1.11
CA PHE A 266 21.68 -6.70 -0.68
C PHE A 266 20.75 -7.03 -1.85
N VAL A 267 20.77 -6.21 -2.91
CA VAL A 267 19.86 -6.35 -4.07
C VAL A 267 20.42 -7.22 -5.18
N ASP A 268 21.64 -7.75 -5.04
CA ASP A 268 22.26 -8.62 -6.04
C ASP A 268 21.38 -9.83 -6.34
N GLY A 269 21.16 -10.13 -7.63
CA GLY A 269 20.25 -11.17 -8.09
C GLY A 269 18.76 -10.87 -7.88
N SER A 270 18.39 -9.68 -7.42
CA SER A 270 16.98 -9.31 -7.27
C SER A 270 16.30 -9.06 -8.62
N VAL A 271 14.99 -9.28 -8.66
CA VAL A 271 14.16 -8.95 -9.82
C VAL A 271 13.93 -7.43 -9.90
N VAL A 272 14.07 -6.86 -11.09
CA VAL A 272 13.72 -5.45 -11.30
C VAL A 272 12.22 -5.27 -11.13
N PHE A 273 11.83 -4.51 -10.13
CA PHE A 273 10.44 -4.18 -9.83
C PHE A 273 10.17 -2.70 -10.04
N SER A 274 8.97 -2.35 -10.43
CA SER A 274 8.52 -0.96 -10.54
C SER A 274 7.09 -0.86 -10.07
N PHE A 275 6.85 -0.02 -9.07
CA PHE A 275 5.48 0.28 -8.67
C PHE A 275 4.70 0.91 -9.82
N SER A 276 3.44 0.48 -9.98
CA SER A 276 2.52 1.10 -10.93
C SER A 276 2.51 2.62 -10.71
N ARG A 277 2.69 3.37 -11.77
CA ARG A 277 2.46 4.79 -11.70
C ARG A 277 0.97 4.97 -11.46
N ILE A 278 0.62 5.52 -10.31
CA ILE A 278 -0.73 6.06 -10.14
C ILE A 278 -0.86 7.10 -11.26
N VAL A 279 -1.56 6.74 -12.32
CA VAL A 279 -2.04 7.72 -13.29
C VAL A 279 -2.86 8.67 -12.43
N LYS A 280 -2.34 9.89 -12.21
CA LYS A 280 -3.09 10.90 -11.49
C LYS A 280 -4.37 11.07 -12.30
N GLN A 281 -5.48 10.57 -11.77
CA GLN A 281 -6.78 10.86 -12.37
C GLN A 281 -6.81 12.35 -12.67
N SER A 282 -7.15 12.71 -13.87
CA SER A 282 -7.29 14.11 -14.25
C SER A 282 -8.25 14.77 -13.24
N VAL A 283 -8.11 16.06 -13.04
CA VAL A 283 -9.05 16.79 -12.15
C VAL A 283 -10.47 16.57 -12.61
N PHE A 284 -10.67 16.43 -13.93
CA PHE A 284 -11.95 16.11 -14.53
C PHE A 284 -12.50 14.74 -14.10
N GLU A 285 -11.67 13.69 -14.12
CA GLU A 285 -12.09 12.35 -13.66
C GLU A 285 -12.41 12.31 -12.17
N LYS A 286 -11.63 13.03 -11.35
CA LYS A 286 -11.92 13.18 -9.92
C LYS A 286 -13.25 13.88 -9.69
N THR A 287 -13.51 14.94 -10.43
CA THR A 287 -14.79 15.68 -10.38
C THR A 287 -15.94 14.78 -10.83
N ARG A 288 -15.77 14.05 -11.93
CA ARG A 288 -16.77 13.08 -12.40
C ARG A 288 -17.09 12.01 -11.36
N ASN A 289 -16.06 11.42 -10.73
CA ASN A 289 -16.25 10.41 -9.70
C ASN A 289 -16.88 11.02 -8.44
N TRP A 290 -16.52 12.23 -8.06
CA TRP A 290 -17.16 12.94 -6.96
C TRP A 290 -18.64 13.20 -7.23
N ILE A 291 -18.98 13.71 -8.41
CA ILE A 291 -20.39 13.91 -8.83
C ILE A 291 -21.14 12.58 -8.75
N LYS A 292 -20.60 11.50 -9.36
CA LYS A 292 -21.21 10.18 -9.36
C LYS A 292 -21.48 9.65 -7.95
N ASN A 293 -20.55 9.84 -7.03
CA ASN A 293 -20.60 9.20 -5.71
C ASN A 293 -21.26 10.08 -4.63
N GLN A 294 -21.29 11.42 -4.82
CA GLN A 294 -21.74 12.35 -3.78
C GLN A 294 -22.92 13.23 -4.20
N VAL A 295 -23.09 13.50 -5.51
CA VAL A 295 -24.06 14.48 -6.00
C VAL A 295 -25.24 13.81 -6.66
N VAL A 296 -25.04 12.69 -7.37
CA VAL A 296 -26.10 12.02 -8.15
C VAL A 296 -27.31 11.63 -7.29
N ALA A 297 -27.07 11.14 -6.06
CA ALA A 297 -28.17 10.79 -5.15
C ALA A 297 -29.00 12.02 -4.74
N SER A 298 -28.35 13.17 -4.49
CA SER A 298 -29.02 14.42 -4.15
C SER A 298 -29.79 14.98 -5.35
N LEU A 299 -29.24 14.88 -6.56
CA LEU A 299 -29.96 15.26 -7.78
C LEU A 299 -31.18 14.37 -8.01
N ALA A 300 -31.04 13.05 -7.82
CA ALA A 300 -32.16 12.13 -7.93
C ALA A 300 -33.28 12.47 -6.92
N MET A 301 -32.90 12.77 -5.67
CA MET A 301 -33.84 13.19 -4.63
C MET A 301 -34.60 14.47 -5.03
N LEU A 302 -33.89 15.47 -5.57
CA LEU A 302 -34.49 16.73 -6.04
C LEU A 302 -35.51 16.47 -7.16
N VAL A 303 -35.10 15.68 -8.17
CA VAL A 303 -35.98 15.34 -9.31
C VAL A 303 -37.20 14.54 -8.83
N CYS A 304 -37.04 13.56 -7.98
CA CYS A 304 -38.15 12.79 -7.41
C CYS A 304 -39.10 13.69 -6.59
N GLY A 305 -38.53 14.61 -5.80
CA GLY A 305 -39.31 15.55 -4.99
C GLY A 305 -40.18 16.51 -5.83
N GLU A 306 -39.61 17.05 -6.91
CA GLU A 306 -40.33 17.95 -7.82
C GLU A 306 -41.31 17.22 -8.75
N SER A 307 -40.96 16.00 -9.19
CA SER A 307 -41.80 15.21 -10.08
C SER A 307 -42.96 14.46 -9.37
N GLY A 308 -42.80 14.21 -8.08
CA GLY A 308 -43.72 13.35 -7.31
C GLY A 308 -43.63 11.85 -7.70
N ASP A 309 -42.63 11.46 -8.52
CA ASP A 309 -42.45 10.09 -9.02
C ASP A 309 -41.06 9.54 -8.69
N PHE A 310 -41.00 8.51 -7.84
CA PHE A 310 -39.76 7.83 -7.49
C PHE A 310 -39.16 6.99 -8.64
N PHE A 311 -39.96 6.66 -9.65
CA PHE A 311 -39.50 5.83 -10.76
C PHE A 311 -39.02 6.63 -11.96
N LEU A 312 -39.17 7.97 -11.94
CA LEU A 312 -38.70 8.90 -12.99
C LEU A 312 -39.03 8.44 -14.42
N ARG A 313 -40.27 8.05 -14.65
CA ARG A 313 -40.72 7.48 -15.92
C ARG A 313 -40.75 8.51 -17.06
N ASP A 314 -40.80 9.81 -16.73
CA ASP A 314 -40.79 10.89 -17.72
C ASP A 314 -39.44 11.61 -17.74
N SER A 315 -38.65 11.34 -18.80
CA SER A 315 -37.36 11.98 -19.01
C SER A 315 -37.46 13.50 -19.22
N LYS A 316 -38.62 14.01 -19.73
CA LYS A 316 -38.81 15.46 -19.92
C LYS A 316 -38.88 16.19 -18.58
N GLN A 317 -39.55 15.60 -17.60
CA GLN A 317 -39.67 16.16 -16.28
C GLN A 317 -38.33 16.14 -15.55
N MET A 318 -37.55 15.07 -15.70
CA MET A 318 -36.18 15.01 -15.21
C MET A 318 -35.29 16.14 -15.76
N TRP A 319 -35.38 16.36 -17.08
CA TRP A 319 -34.61 17.41 -17.73
C TRP A 319 -35.08 18.82 -17.36
N SER A 320 -36.37 19.04 -17.11
CA SER A 320 -36.86 20.33 -16.65
C SER A 320 -36.33 20.76 -15.30
N THR A 321 -36.02 19.81 -14.41
CA THR A 321 -35.37 20.07 -13.11
C THR A 321 -33.85 20.26 -13.23
N ILE A 322 -33.18 19.38 -13.97
CA ILE A 322 -31.69 19.35 -13.98
C ILE A 322 -31.12 20.41 -14.93
N TYR A 323 -31.77 20.65 -16.07
CA TYR A 323 -31.24 21.55 -17.11
C TYR A 323 -31.01 22.98 -16.63
N PRO A 324 -31.93 23.63 -15.90
CA PRO A 324 -31.69 24.96 -15.33
C PRO A 324 -30.46 25.03 -14.44
N LEU A 325 -30.23 24.00 -13.58
CA LEU A 325 -29.08 23.92 -12.69
C LEU A 325 -27.75 23.79 -13.47
N ILE A 326 -27.76 23.06 -14.59
CA ILE A 326 -26.60 22.95 -15.48
C ILE A 326 -26.31 24.31 -16.13
N ILE A 327 -27.32 25.02 -16.62
CA ILE A 327 -27.15 26.35 -17.23
C ILE A 327 -26.60 27.34 -16.21
N GLU A 328 -27.16 27.41 -15.00
CA GLU A 328 -26.62 28.21 -13.91
C GLU A 328 -25.16 27.86 -13.60
N GLY A 329 -24.85 26.55 -13.56
CA GLY A 329 -23.49 26.07 -13.39
C GLY A 329 -22.51 26.51 -14.49
N LEU A 330 -22.97 26.58 -15.75
CA LEU A 330 -22.17 27.05 -16.88
C LEU A 330 -21.81 28.54 -16.72
N ASP A 331 -22.77 29.34 -16.25
CA ASP A 331 -22.57 30.79 -16.01
C ASP A 331 -21.53 31.03 -14.88
N HIS A 332 -21.38 30.09 -13.96
CA HIS A 332 -20.39 30.13 -12.89
C HIS A 332 -19.04 29.49 -13.26
N MET A 333 -18.85 29.00 -14.48
CA MET A 333 -17.58 28.45 -14.95
C MET A 333 -16.53 29.52 -15.20
N GLY A 334 -15.68 29.75 -14.21
CA GLY A 334 -14.50 30.60 -14.37
C GLY A 334 -13.40 29.95 -15.24
N GLU A 335 -12.37 30.74 -15.58
CA GLU A 335 -11.25 30.36 -16.46
C GLU A 335 -10.57 29.03 -16.06
N ARG A 336 -10.46 28.78 -14.76
CA ARG A 336 -9.91 27.51 -14.25
C ARG A 336 -10.72 26.31 -14.70
N HIS A 337 -12.04 26.38 -14.66
CA HIS A 337 -12.93 25.28 -15.08
C HIS A 337 -12.85 25.07 -16.59
N GLN A 338 -12.84 26.14 -17.36
CA GLN A 338 -12.69 26.08 -18.82
C GLN A 338 -11.35 25.47 -19.25
N ASN A 339 -10.26 25.81 -18.56
CA ASN A 339 -8.93 25.25 -18.83
C ASN A 339 -8.89 23.75 -18.53
N LEU A 340 -9.55 23.27 -17.47
CA LEU A 340 -9.67 21.84 -17.16
C LEU A 340 -10.44 21.06 -18.23
N VAL A 341 -11.53 21.65 -18.76
CA VAL A 341 -12.30 21.07 -19.86
C VAL A 341 -11.46 21.00 -21.13
N ARG A 342 -10.76 22.08 -21.49
CA ARG A 342 -9.87 22.11 -22.66
C ARG A 342 -8.71 21.11 -22.53
N GLN A 343 -8.17 20.93 -21.33
CA GLN A 343 -7.13 19.92 -21.09
C GLN A 343 -7.70 18.51 -21.27
N TYR A 344 -8.87 18.22 -20.71
CA TYR A 344 -9.53 16.92 -20.88
C TYR A 344 -9.80 16.61 -22.37
N TRP A 345 -10.25 17.58 -23.15
CA TRP A 345 -10.48 17.40 -24.58
C TRP A 345 -9.18 17.09 -25.34
N ARG A 346 -8.06 17.75 -24.99
CA ARG A 346 -6.73 17.44 -25.56
C ARG A 346 -6.27 16.04 -25.22
N ASP A 347 -6.40 15.66 -23.95
CA ASP A 347 -5.94 14.37 -23.45
C ASP A 347 -6.73 13.18 -24.03
N ASN A 348 -7.91 13.43 -24.60
CA ASN A 348 -8.78 12.39 -25.17
C ASN A 348 -9.04 12.58 -26.69
N ASP A 349 -8.21 13.35 -27.38
CA ASP A 349 -8.30 13.62 -28.83
C ASP A 349 -9.68 14.15 -29.27
N MET A 350 -10.40 14.83 -28.37
CA MET A 350 -11.75 15.35 -28.64
C MET A 350 -11.73 16.71 -29.33
N LEU A 351 -10.59 17.41 -29.33
CA LEU A 351 -10.48 18.76 -29.91
C LEU A 351 -10.68 18.75 -31.41
N ASP A 352 -10.14 17.75 -32.11
CA ASP A 352 -10.21 17.65 -33.57
C ASP A 352 -11.63 17.37 -34.07
N SER A 353 -12.45 16.70 -33.24
CA SER A 353 -13.84 16.33 -33.60
C SER A 353 -14.84 17.45 -33.38
N PHE A 354 -14.63 18.34 -32.39
CA PHE A 354 -15.59 19.37 -32.02
C PHE A 354 -15.16 20.79 -32.41
N TYR A 355 -13.86 21.08 -32.51
CA TYR A 355 -13.32 22.40 -32.83
C TYR A 355 -12.03 22.29 -33.67
N PRO A 356 -12.14 22.00 -34.98
CA PRO A 356 -10.94 21.89 -35.85
C PRO A 356 -10.07 23.15 -35.89
N SER A 357 -10.63 24.31 -35.53
CA SER A 357 -9.94 25.61 -35.52
C SER A 357 -9.11 25.87 -34.24
N LEU A 358 -9.28 25.11 -33.17
CA LEU A 358 -8.54 25.24 -31.91
C LEU A 358 -7.38 24.25 -31.77
N ALA A 359 -7.20 23.36 -32.72
CA ALA A 359 -6.15 22.34 -32.77
C ALA A 359 -4.80 22.84 -33.37
N ARG A 360 -4.68 24.15 -33.64
CA ARG A 360 -3.46 24.78 -34.19
C ARG A 360 -2.74 25.65 -33.16
#